data_b04e1bcb4aa51ea376a1937c5b1e5dc2
#
_entry.id   b04e1bcb4aa51ea376a1937c5b1e5dc2
#
_cell.length_a   1.000
_cell.length_b   1.000
_cell.length_c   1.000
_cell.angle_alpha   90.00
_cell.angle_beta   90.00
_cell.angle_gamma   90.00
#
_symmetry.space_group_name_H-M   'P 1'
#
loop_
_entity.id
_entity.type
_entity.pdbx_description
1 polymer ?
#
loop_
_entity_poly.entity_id
_entity_poly.type
_entity_poly.pdbx_seq_one_letter_code
_entity_poly.pdbx_strand_id
1 'polypeptide(L)'
;IASSYTSDESDIYSAENYMTSLENNLTNEINNIPNVYVGWNEYNYYLDPIKHDPYALISYLTAMEINFDYDADTQAKIQEIFNALYTLEIESIHEVRSYSYIEYDENGEPHRVTVYYDYYILNVTLTANDWDSVVIPKLQAADVYDVYQLLQETHGNRPNLF
;
A
#
# COMPACT_ATOMS: atom_id res chain seq x y z
N ILE A 1 -22.81 9.54 21.96
CA ILE A 1 -22.65 9.10 20.55
C ILE A 1 -22.17 10.31 19.73
N ALA A 2 -21.06 10.12 19.00
CA ALA A 2 -20.56 11.15 18.12
C ALA A 2 -21.47 11.32 16.91
N SER A 3 -21.87 12.57 16.60
CA SER A 3 -22.63 12.91 15.40
C SER A 3 -21.87 13.85 14.47
N SER A 4 -20.71 14.34 14.91
CA SER A 4 -19.83 15.22 14.15
C SER A 4 -18.37 15.02 14.57
N TYR A 5 -17.43 15.52 13.76
CA TYR A 5 -16.03 15.56 14.14
C TYR A 5 -15.83 16.66 15.18
N THR A 6 -15.52 16.26 16.41
CA THR A 6 -15.39 17.16 17.55
C THR A 6 -13.94 17.46 17.93
N SER A 7 -12.99 16.73 17.36
CA SER A 7 -11.57 17.01 17.59
C SER A 7 -11.16 18.35 16.99
N ASP A 8 -10.12 18.95 17.56
CA ASP A 8 -9.52 20.17 17.02
C ASP A 8 -8.99 19.94 15.61
N GLU A 9 -9.05 20.97 14.77
CA GLU A 9 -8.52 20.86 13.39
C GLU A 9 -7.07 20.42 13.36
N SER A 10 -6.25 20.89 14.29
CA SER A 10 -4.85 20.49 14.38
C SER A 10 -4.68 18.99 14.59
N ASP A 11 -5.52 18.38 15.42
CA ASP A 11 -5.51 16.93 15.65
C ASP A 11 -5.99 16.16 14.41
N ILE A 12 -7.04 16.66 13.77
CA ILE A 12 -7.58 16.06 12.52
C ILE A 12 -6.53 16.08 11.42
N TYR A 13 -5.93 17.23 11.17
CA TYR A 13 -4.91 17.35 10.10
C TYR A 13 -3.63 16.59 10.43
N SER A 14 -3.23 16.55 11.70
CA SER A 14 -2.06 15.76 12.11
C SER A 14 -2.29 14.27 11.90
N ALA A 15 -3.48 13.75 12.20
CA ALA A 15 -3.85 12.36 11.96
C ALA A 15 -3.82 12.04 10.46
N GLU A 16 -4.45 12.89 9.63
CA GLU A 16 -4.44 12.73 8.18
C GLU A 16 -3.03 12.79 7.60
N ASN A 17 -2.23 13.75 8.05
CA ASN A 17 -0.84 13.89 7.60
C ASN A 17 0.01 12.68 7.98
N TYR A 18 -0.25 12.07 9.14
CA TYR A 18 0.46 10.86 9.54
C TYR A 18 0.15 9.70 8.59
N MET A 19 -1.13 9.45 8.29
CA MET A 19 -1.52 8.42 7.33
C MET A 19 -0.91 8.67 5.95
N THR A 20 -0.99 9.90 5.46
CA THR A 20 -0.40 10.30 4.18
C THR A 20 1.11 10.09 4.17
N SER A 21 1.81 10.37 5.27
CA SER A 21 3.25 10.15 5.36
C SER A 21 3.62 8.67 5.29
N LEU A 22 2.84 7.80 5.92
CA LEU A 22 3.04 6.35 5.82
C LEU A 22 2.85 5.86 4.38
N GLU A 23 1.82 6.37 3.70
CA GLU A 23 1.55 6.04 2.30
C GLU A 23 2.64 6.56 1.36
N ASN A 24 3.12 7.78 1.58
CA ASN A 24 4.22 8.35 0.82
C ASN A 24 5.53 7.58 1.03
N ASN A 25 5.81 7.17 2.26
CA ASN A 25 6.99 6.36 2.57
C ASN A 25 6.94 5.00 1.85
N LEU A 26 5.76 4.36 1.79
CA LEU A 26 5.57 3.11 1.06
C LEU A 26 5.80 3.32 -0.45
N THR A 27 5.26 4.38 -1.01
CA THR A 27 5.48 4.74 -2.42
C THR A 27 6.97 4.95 -2.71
N ASN A 28 7.66 5.66 -1.83
CA ASN A 28 9.10 5.91 -1.96
C ASN A 28 9.91 4.61 -1.84
N GLU A 29 9.52 3.71 -0.95
CA GLU A 29 10.14 2.38 -0.82
C GLU A 29 10.02 1.60 -2.13
N ILE A 30 8.85 1.57 -2.74
CA ILE A 30 8.61 0.90 -4.02
C ILE A 30 9.46 1.53 -5.13
N ASN A 31 9.48 2.86 -5.21
CA ASN A 31 10.25 3.58 -6.21
C ASN A 31 11.77 3.39 -6.04
N ASN A 32 12.22 3.07 -4.84
CA ASN A 32 13.63 2.85 -4.54
C ASN A 32 14.08 1.40 -4.72
N ILE A 33 13.19 0.48 -5.06
CA ILE A 33 13.51 -0.95 -5.20
C ILE A 33 14.68 -1.21 -6.16
N PRO A 34 14.78 -0.59 -7.35
CA PRO A 34 15.91 -0.85 -8.23
C PRO A 34 17.27 -0.44 -7.66
N ASN A 35 17.29 0.44 -6.66
CA ASN A 35 18.51 0.87 -5.97
C ASN A 35 18.90 -0.06 -4.81
N VAL A 36 17.93 -0.78 -4.24
CA VAL A 36 18.14 -1.74 -3.15
C VAL A 36 18.37 -3.14 -3.70
N TYR A 37 17.55 -3.56 -4.64
CA TYR A 37 17.65 -4.84 -5.34
C TYR A 37 18.30 -4.61 -6.70
N VAL A 38 19.62 -4.55 -6.72
CA VAL A 38 20.39 -4.26 -7.93
C VAL A 38 20.77 -5.55 -8.69
N GLY A 39 20.98 -5.40 -9.98
CA GLY A 39 21.53 -6.49 -10.81
C GLY A 39 20.50 -7.48 -11.35
N TRP A 40 19.23 -7.16 -11.28
CA TRP A 40 18.16 -7.96 -11.88
C TRP A 40 17.99 -7.60 -13.36
N ASN A 41 17.64 -8.59 -14.17
CA ASN A 41 17.45 -8.41 -15.61
C ASN A 41 16.10 -7.75 -15.92
N GLU A 42 15.10 -8.00 -15.11
CA GLU A 42 13.73 -7.52 -15.29
C GLU A 42 13.09 -7.19 -13.96
N TYR A 43 12.36 -6.07 -13.92
CA TYR A 43 11.57 -5.64 -12.76
C TYR A 43 10.11 -5.52 -13.20
N ASN A 44 9.23 -6.30 -12.60
CA ASN A 44 7.79 -6.24 -12.85
C ASN A 44 7.07 -5.70 -11.64
N TYR A 45 6.16 -4.74 -11.88
CA TYR A 45 5.42 -4.06 -10.83
C TYR A 45 3.93 -4.33 -11.01
N TYR A 46 3.31 -4.88 -9.96
CA TYR A 46 1.87 -5.13 -9.88
C TYR A 46 1.37 -4.36 -8.67
N LEU A 47 0.92 -3.13 -8.89
CA LEU A 47 0.69 -2.17 -7.81
C LEU A 47 -0.77 -1.73 -7.77
N ASP A 48 -1.45 -2.05 -6.66
CA ASP A 48 -2.71 -1.41 -6.33
C ASP A 48 -2.47 0.06 -5.94
N PRO A 49 -3.47 0.94 -6.09
CA PRO A 49 -3.34 2.32 -5.65
C PRO A 49 -3.07 2.44 -4.15
N ILE A 50 -2.18 3.36 -3.78
CA ILE A 50 -1.86 3.71 -2.39
C ILE A 50 -2.57 5.02 -2.07
N LYS A 51 -3.76 4.92 -1.55
CA LYS A 51 -4.58 6.09 -1.20
C LYS A 51 -5.68 5.68 -0.22
N HIS A 52 -6.23 6.65 0.47
CA HIS A 52 -7.39 6.48 1.33
C HIS A 52 -8.29 7.72 1.24
N ASP A 53 -9.52 7.58 1.70
CA ASP A 53 -10.42 8.70 1.88
C ASP A 53 -10.16 9.32 3.26
N PRO A 54 -9.72 10.60 3.32
CA PRO A 54 -9.45 11.26 4.60
C PRO A 54 -10.69 11.35 5.50
N TYR A 55 -11.87 11.53 4.92
CA TYR A 55 -13.11 11.52 5.71
C TYR A 55 -13.35 10.15 6.35
N ALA A 56 -13.05 9.06 5.66
CA ALA A 56 -13.19 7.72 6.21
C ALA A 56 -12.24 7.51 7.40
N LEU A 57 -11.01 7.99 7.30
CA LEU A 57 -10.05 7.92 8.41
C LEU A 57 -10.55 8.69 9.63
N ILE A 58 -10.98 9.93 9.46
CA ILE A 58 -11.43 10.75 10.57
C ILE A 58 -12.74 10.23 11.16
N SER A 59 -13.64 9.71 10.33
CA SER A 59 -14.85 9.03 10.82
C SER A 59 -14.52 7.81 11.67
N TYR A 60 -13.54 7.00 11.25
CA TYR A 60 -13.08 5.86 12.03
C TYR A 60 -12.52 6.29 13.39
N LEU A 61 -11.61 7.25 13.41
CA LEU A 61 -10.98 7.72 14.64
C LEU A 61 -12.01 8.34 15.59
N THR A 62 -12.96 9.12 15.07
CA THR A 62 -14.03 9.74 15.88
C THR A 62 -15.01 8.70 16.41
N ALA A 63 -15.34 7.67 15.63
CA ALA A 63 -16.20 6.59 16.11
C ALA A 63 -15.54 5.78 17.22
N MET A 64 -14.23 5.51 17.09
CA MET A 64 -13.47 4.76 18.09
C MET A 64 -13.22 5.57 19.37
N GLU A 65 -12.94 6.85 19.24
CA GLU A 65 -12.66 7.74 20.35
C GLU A 65 -13.22 9.14 20.06
N ILE A 66 -14.38 9.43 20.62
CA ILE A 66 -15.02 10.75 20.48
C ILE A 66 -14.05 11.82 20.97
N ASN A 67 -13.88 12.88 20.17
CA ASN A 67 -12.96 13.98 20.52
C ASN A 67 -11.51 13.49 20.69
N PHE A 68 -11.01 12.70 19.74
CA PHE A 68 -9.66 12.16 19.81
C PHE A 68 -8.60 13.27 19.75
N ASP A 69 -7.50 13.06 20.46
CA ASP A 69 -6.28 13.84 20.34
C ASP A 69 -5.29 13.12 19.44
N TYR A 70 -4.44 13.88 18.76
CA TYR A 70 -3.33 13.29 18.02
C TYR A 70 -2.18 12.96 18.97
N ASP A 71 -2.19 11.76 19.49
CA ASP A 71 -1.23 11.22 20.45
C ASP A 71 -0.68 9.87 19.97
N ALA A 72 0.11 9.23 20.82
CA ALA A 72 0.70 7.92 20.50
C ALA A 72 -0.36 6.84 20.27
N ASP A 73 -1.48 6.89 20.94
CA ASP A 73 -2.59 5.94 20.80
C ASP A 73 -3.27 6.11 19.43
N THR A 74 -3.53 7.34 19.02
CA THR A 74 -4.06 7.65 17.68
C THR A 74 -3.10 7.22 16.58
N GLN A 75 -1.80 7.48 16.72
CA GLN A 75 -0.77 7.02 15.78
C GLN A 75 -0.77 5.50 15.67
N ALA A 76 -0.89 4.80 16.80
CA ALA A 76 -0.93 3.34 16.82
C ALA A 76 -2.15 2.79 16.06
N LYS A 77 -3.32 3.42 16.22
CA LYS A 77 -4.53 3.06 15.48
C LYS A 77 -4.35 3.24 13.97
N ILE A 78 -3.76 4.35 13.56
CA ILE A 78 -3.48 4.64 12.14
C ILE A 78 -2.48 3.63 11.57
N GLN A 79 -1.40 3.35 12.31
CA GLN A 79 -0.40 2.37 11.89
C GLN A 79 -1.01 0.98 11.73
N GLU A 80 -1.90 0.58 12.62
CA GLU A 80 -2.59 -0.70 12.55
C GLU A 80 -3.46 -0.80 11.27
N ILE A 81 -4.21 0.25 10.95
CA ILE A 81 -4.99 0.31 9.71
C ILE A 81 -4.08 0.23 8.50
N PHE A 82 -3.02 1.04 8.46
CA PHE A 82 -2.05 1.05 7.38
C PHE A 82 -1.45 -0.35 7.15
N ASN A 83 -1.05 -1.02 8.20
CA ASN A 83 -0.48 -2.36 8.11
C ASN A 83 -1.48 -3.40 7.59
N ALA A 84 -2.76 -3.23 7.91
CA ALA A 84 -3.82 -4.10 7.43
C ALA A 84 -4.25 -3.81 5.99
N LEU A 85 -4.11 -2.55 5.53
CA LEU A 85 -4.47 -2.14 4.18
C LEU A 85 -3.45 -2.61 3.15
N TYR A 86 -2.16 -2.45 3.42
CA TYR A 86 -1.12 -2.59 2.40
C TYR A 86 -0.19 -3.74 2.71
N THR A 87 0.06 -4.56 1.69
CA THR A 87 1.04 -5.65 1.74
C THR A 87 1.97 -5.51 0.53
N LEU A 88 3.27 -5.37 0.80
CA LEU A 88 4.31 -5.35 -0.22
C LEU A 88 5.01 -6.70 -0.24
N GLU A 89 5.00 -7.36 -1.40
CA GLU A 89 5.68 -8.62 -1.61
C GLU A 89 6.71 -8.47 -2.73
N ILE A 90 7.91 -8.97 -2.47
CA ILE A 90 9.00 -8.98 -3.43
C ILE A 90 9.42 -10.43 -3.64
N GLU A 91 9.26 -10.92 -4.88
CA GLU A 91 9.58 -12.27 -5.26
C GLU A 91 10.66 -12.28 -6.33
N SER A 92 11.66 -13.11 -6.15
CA SER A 92 12.70 -13.32 -7.14
C SER A 92 12.47 -14.60 -7.91
N ILE A 93 12.58 -14.51 -9.24
CA ILE A 93 12.46 -15.66 -10.15
C ILE A 93 13.75 -15.78 -10.94
N HIS A 94 14.29 -17.01 -10.98
CA HIS A 94 15.44 -17.34 -11.77
C HIS A 94 15.01 -18.25 -12.92
N GLU A 95 15.31 -17.85 -14.13
CA GLU A 95 15.10 -18.63 -15.35
C GLU A 95 16.44 -18.91 -16.02
N VAL A 96 16.50 -20.05 -16.71
CA VAL A 96 17.57 -20.34 -17.67
C VAL A 96 16.99 -20.16 -19.05
N ARG A 97 17.49 -19.19 -19.79
CA ARG A 97 17.08 -18.89 -21.15
C ARG A 97 18.15 -19.32 -22.15
N SER A 98 17.79 -19.39 -23.40
CA SER A 98 18.74 -19.77 -24.45
C SER A 98 18.48 -19.01 -25.74
N TYR A 99 19.52 -18.86 -26.53
CA TYR A 99 19.43 -18.47 -27.91
C TYR A 99 20.34 -19.39 -28.75
N SER A 100 20.06 -19.48 -30.04
CA SER A 100 20.82 -20.31 -30.95
C SER A 100 21.26 -19.48 -32.15
N TYR A 101 22.43 -19.83 -32.68
CA TYR A 101 22.95 -19.27 -33.92
C TYR A 101 23.64 -20.36 -34.73
N ILE A 102 23.91 -20.05 -35.99
CA ILE A 102 24.63 -20.96 -36.88
C ILE A 102 26.09 -20.55 -36.92
N GLU A 103 26.97 -21.52 -36.68
CA GLU A 103 28.41 -21.37 -36.81
C GLU A 103 28.88 -22.30 -37.95
N TYR A 104 29.81 -21.83 -38.75
CA TYR A 104 30.36 -22.63 -39.86
C TYR A 104 31.75 -23.15 -39.47
N ASP A 105 31.98 -24.44 -39.73
CA ASP A 105 33.26 -25.07 -39.48
C ASP A 105 34.27 -24.74 -40.60
N GLU A 106 35.48 -25.32 -40.51
CA GLU A 106 36.57 -25.13 -41.51
C GLU A 106 36.16 -25.56 -42.90
N ASN A 107 35.22 -26.51 -43.03
CA ASN A 107 34.72 -27.03 -44.31
C ASN A 107 33.52 -26.26 -44.85
N GLY A 108 33.10 -25.18 -44.13
CA GLY A 108 31.91 -24.41 -44.47
C GLY A 108 30.59 -25.09 -44.10
N GLU A 109 30.63 -26.14 -43.27
CA GLU A 109 29.44 -26.85 -42.83
C GLU A 109 28.76 -26.09 -41.68
N PRO A 110 27.42 -25.92 -41.74
CA PRO A 110 26.68 -25.24 -40.68
C PRO A 110 26.48 -26.13 -39.46
N HIS A 111 26.71 -25.53 -38.28
CA HIS A 111 26.42 -26.15 -36.99
C HIS A 111 25.58 -25.19 -36.15
N ARG A 112 24.53 -25.72 -35.53
CA ARG A 112 23.73 -24.93 -34.56
C ARG A 112 24.44 -24.93 -33.23
N VAL A 113 24.70 -23.72 -32.70
CA VAL A 113 25.23 -23.52 -31.37
C VAL A 113 24.10 -22.95 -30.50
N THR A 114 23.88 -23.56 -29.34
CA THR A 114 22.93 -23.08 -28.36
C THR A 114 23.68 -22.54 -27.15
N VAL A 115 23.40 -21.31 -26.79
CA VAL A 115 23.98 -20.63 -25.63
C VAL A 115 22.91 -20.48 -24.58
N TYR A 116 23.22 -20.92 -23.37
CA TYR A 116 22.35 -20.79 -22.19
C TYR A 116 22.83 -19.63 -21.31
N TYR A 117 21.89 -18.90 -20.73
CA TYR A 117 22.20 -17.80 -19.83
C TYR A 117 21.16 -17.69 -18.72
N ASP A 118 21.59 -17.20 -17.57
CA ASP A 118 20.73 -16.93 -16.43
C ASP A 118 19.96 -15.64 -16.67
N TYR A 119 18.69 -15.65 -16.29
CA TYR A 119 17.83 -14.49 -16.38
C TYR A 119 17.07 -14.33 -15.06
N TYR A 120 17.25 -13.18 -14.41
CA TYR A 120 16.71 -12.91 -13.09
C TYR A 120 15.60 -11.88 -13.18
N ILE A 121 14.43 -12.23 -12.63
CA ILE A 121 13.24 -11.39 -12.61
C ILE A 121 12.90 -11.07 -11.17
N LEU A 122 12.64 -9.80 -10.89
CA LEU A 122 12.12 -9.36 -9.60
C LEU A 122 10.67 -8.90 -9.80
N ASN A 123 9.74 -9.60 -9.15
CA ASN A 123 8.33 -9.23 -9.14
C ASN A 123 8.00 -8.48 -7.86
N VAL A 124 7.46 -7.28 -8.02
CA VAL A 124 7.06 -6.41 -6.93
C VAL A 124 5.55 -6.30 -6.95
N THR A 125 4.90 -6.77 -5.91
CA THR A 125 3.43 -6.75 -5.79
C THR A 125 3.02 -5.95 -4.57
N LEU A 126 2.24 -4.90 -4.78
CA LEU A 126 1.56 -4.19 -3.72
C LEU A 126 0.07 -4.49 -3.79
N THR A 127 -0.44 -5.08 -2.74
CA THR A 127 -1.86 -5.36 -2.57
C THR A 127 -2.44 -4.35 -1.60
N ALA A 128 -3.52 -3.66 -2.01
CA ALA A 128 -4.32 -2.82 -1.14
C ALA A 128 -5.65 -3.51 -0.85
N ASN A 129 -5.90 -3.80 0.41
CA ASN A 129 -7.18 -4.32 0.85
C ASN A 129 -8.23 -3.21 0.82
N ASP A 130 -9.49 -3.59 0.64
CA ASP A 130 -10.59 -2.66 0.71
C ASP A 130 -10.69 -2.02 2.11
N TRP A 131 -10.85 -0.71 2.16
CA TRP A 131 -10.95 0.04 3.42
C TRP A 131 -12.02 -0.53 4.34
N ASP A 132 -13.23 -0.75 3.82
CA ASP A 132 -14.34 -1.23 4.60
C ASP A 132 -14.07 -2.64 5.17
N SER A 133 -13.41 -3.49 4.41
CA SER A 133 -13.04 -4.84 4.88
C SER A 133 -12.07 -4.81 6.06
N VAL A 134 -11.26 -3.75 6.17
CA VAL A 134 -10.32 -3.55 7.27
C VAL A 134 -11.01 -2.94 8.49
N VAL A 135 -11.80 -1.88 8.31
CA VAL A 135 -12.31 -1.09 9.44
C VAL A 135 -13.65 -1.59 9.99
N ILE A 136 -14.53 -2.16 9.15
CA ILE A 136 -15.86 -2.59 9.61
C ILE A 136 -15.77 -3.63 10.73
N PRO A 137 -14.95 -4.69 10.64
CA PRO A 137 -14.84 -5.64 11.74
C PRO A 137 -14.37 -5.00 13.06
N LYS A 138 -13.47 -4.02 12.99
CA LYS A 138 -12.98 -3.29 14.17
C LYS A 138 -14.08 -2.42 14.79
N LEU A 139 -14.85 -1.74 13.95
CA LEU A 139 -15.97 -0.90 14.35
C LEU A 139 -17.10 -1.72 14.96
N GLN A 140 -17.39 -2.88 14.40
CA GLN A 140 -18.38 -3.82 14.93
C GLN A 140 -17.96 -4.40 16.28
N ALA A 141 -16.69 -4.77 16.44
CA ALA A 141 -16.14 -5.27 17.67
C ALA A 141 -16.23 -4.23 18.82
N ALA A 142 -16.11 -2.95 18.47
CA ALA A 142 -16.26 -1.83 19.41
C ALA A 142 -17.70 -1.32 19.55
N ASP A 143 -18.64 -1.91 18.80
CA ASP A 143 -20.06 -1.51 18.77
C ASP A 143 -20.28 -0.03 18.39
N VAL A 144 -19.51 0.45 17.42
CA VAL A 144 -19.57 1.84 16.93
C VAL A 144 -19.70 1.95 15.41
N TYR A 145 -20.06 0.87 14.75
CA TYR A 145 -20.19 0.89 13.28
C TYR A 145 -21.30 1.84 12.82
N ASP A 146 -22.42 1.89 13.52
CA ASP A 146 -23.52 2.82 13.22
C ASP A 146 -23.09 4.29 13.37
N VAL A 147 -22.26 4.58 14.35
CA VAL A 147 -21.66 5.93 14.53
C VAL A 147 -20.77 6.28 13.35
N TYR A 148 -19.91 5.35 12.92
CA TYR A 148 -19.06 5.53 11.74
C TYR A 148 -19.88 5.80 10.48
N GLN A 149 -20.94 5.04 10.25
CA GLN A 149 -21.82 5.23 9.09
C GLN A 149 -22.46 6.62 9.08
N LEU A 150 -22.93 7.09 10.23
CA LEU A 150 -23.51 8.43 10.38
C LEU A 150 -22.45 9.52 10.08
N LEU A 151 -21.24 9.37 10.61
CA LEU A 151 -20.16 10.32 10.38
C LEU A 151 -19.75 10.37 8.91
N GLN A 152 -19.71 9.22 8.23
CA GLN A 152 -19.42 9.14 6.79
C GLN A 152 -20.52 9.81 5.96
N GLU A 153 -21.78 9.60 6.31
CA GLU A 153 -22.91 10.17 5.59
C GLU A 153 -22.91 11.72 5.64
N THR A 154 -22.53 12.28 6.77
CA THR A 154 -22.55 13.73 7.00
C THR A 154 -21.17 14.40 6.83
N HIS A 155 -20.11 13.63 6.59
CA HIS A 155 -18.71 14.07 6.71
C HIS A 155 -18.46 14.78 8.06
N GLY A 156 -19.03 14.20 9.12
CA GLY A 156 -18.90 14.71 10.47
C GLY A 156 -19.43 16.13 10.61
N ASN A 157 -20.36 16.55 9.76
CA ASN A 157 -20.88 17.90 9.66
C ASN A 157 -19.81 18.98 9.38
N ARG A 158 -18.70 18.56 8.80
CA ARG A 158 -17.57 19.43 8.42
C ARG A 158 -17.07 19.05 7.00
N PRO A 159 -17.89 19.28 5.96
CA PRO A 159 -17.62 18.75 4.61
C PRO A 159 -16.48 19.45 3.86
N ASN A 160 -15.95 20.55 4.40
CA ASN A 160 -14.90 21.36 3.75
C ASN A 160 -13.51 21.14 4.37
N LEU A 161 -13.32 20.09 5.18
CA LEU A 161 -12.01 19.81 5.79
C LEU A 161 -10.97 19.34 4.77
N PHE A 162 -11.41 18.57 3.80
CA PHE A 162 -10.49 17.92 2.84
C PHE A 162 -10.88 18.15 1.38
#